data_23213d58050ac3697cf474a28f2613e8
#
_entry.id   23213d58050ac3697cf474a28f2613e8
#
_cell.length_a   1.000
_cell.length_b   1.000
_cell.length_c   1.000
_cell.angle_alpha   90.00
_cell.angle_beta   90.00
_cell.angle_gamma   90.00
#
_symmetry.space_group_name_H-M   'P 1'
#
loop_
_entity.id
_entity.type
_entity.pdbx_description
1 polymer ?
#
loop_
_entity_poly.entity_id
_entity_poly.type
_entity_poly.pdbx_seq_one_letter_code
_entity_poly.pdbx_strand_id
1 'polypeptide(L)'
;SYISYSFYYKSVKQNMIRTAESSLTLLGSSIDSNIQDAYSFVRNCQANSFILNYLSSQGSQSARITASTYLKGSYNSYDGRYYIKRIFIASYKNRDFIQALASTNNQPFHSADDIRDLYFFDSYYSSPSYSYSEGILTTDGGSQYLPIIRPLYSQYNSDELGFIYIEMSPNVV
;
A
#
# COMPACT_ATOMS: atom_id res chain seq x y z
N SER A 1 35.33 4.59 -42.56
CA SER A 1 36.29 5.52 -41.99
C SER A 1 36.13 5.56 -40.50
N TYR A 2 37.20 5.68 -39.73
CA TYR A 2 37.24 5.69 -38.29
C TYR A 2 36.35 6.79 -37.66
N ILE A 3 36.29 7.92 -38.32
CA ILE A 3 35.46 9.08 -37.93
C ILE A 3 33.98 8.74 -37.98
N SER A 4 33.53 8.05 -39.04
CA SER A 4 32.12 7.65 -39.18
C SER A 4 31.71 6.63 -38.10
N TYR A 5 32.60 5.70 -37.76
CA TYR A 5 32.35 4.72 -36.71
C TYR A 5 32.27 5.37 -35.31
N SER A 6 33.18 6.29 -35.00
CA SER A 6 33.18 7.02 -33.73
C SER A 6 31.90 7.86 -33.57
N PHE A 7 31.46 8.51 -34.65
CA PHE A 7 30.22 9.31 -34.61
C PHE A 7 28.99 8.44 -34.44
N TYR A 8 28.93 7.32 -35.14
CA TYR A 8 27.86 6.35 -34.99
C TYR A 8 27.80 5.76 -33.57
N TYR A 9 28.93 5.32 -33.01
CA TYR A 9 29.01 4.79 -31.67
C TYR A 9 28.56 5.80 -30.60
N LYS A 10 29.01 7.05 -30.72
CA LYS A 10 28.61 8.13 -29.82
C LYS A 10 27.10 8.41 -29.91
N SER A 11 26.54 8.42 -31.10
CA SER A 11 25.09 8.62 -31.32
C SER A 11 24.27 7.48 -30.70
N VAL A 12 24.67 6.22 -30.95
CA VAL A 12 23.98 5.05 -30.37
C VAL A 12 24.04 5.07 -28.86
N LYS A 13 25.20 5.35 -28.27
CA LYS A 13 25.36 5.46 -26.81
C LYS A 13 24.47 6.55 -26.20
N GLN A 14 24.42 7.73 -26.81
CA GLN A 14 23.54 8.82 -26.34
C GLN A 14 22.06 8.46 -26.44
N ASN A 15 21.64 7.80 -27.50
CA ASN A 15 20.26 7.35 -27.66
C ASN A 15 19.89 6.28 -26.62
N MET A 16 20.79 5.35 -26.32
CA MET A 16 20.58 4.34 -25.27
C MET A 16 20.44 5.00 -23.90
N ILE A 17 21.28 5.99 -23.56
CA ILE A 17 21.20 6.72 -22.30
C ILE A 17 19.87 7.45 -22.19
N ARG A 18 19.45 8.21 -23.23
CA ARG A 18 18.17 8.92 -23.24
C ARG A 18 16.98 8.00 -23.10
N THR A 19 17.02 6.84 -23.76
CA THR A 19 15.95 5.84 -23.65
C THR A 19 15.89 5.27 -22.24
N ALA A 20 17.03 4.97 -21.60
CA ALA A 20 17.08 4.50 -20.24
C ALA A 20 16.56 5.55 -19.24
N GLU A 21 16.97 6.81 -19.36
CA GLU A 21 16.49 7.92 -18.53
C GLU A 21 14.98 8.13 -18.69
N SER A 22 14.47 8.10 -19.92
CA SER A 22 13.04 8.22 -20.19
C SER A 22 12.24 7.05 -19.60
N SER A 23 12.76 5.83 -19.71
CA SER A 23 12.14 4.65 -19.10
C SER A 23 12.11 4.72 -17.58
N LEU A 24 13.20 5.15 -16.95
CA LEU A 24 13.27 5.36 -15.49
C LEU A 24 12.29 6.43 -15.01
N THR A 25 12.15 7.52 -15.76
CA THR A 25 11.18 8.59 -15.44
C THR A 25 9.75 8.07 -15.54
N LEU A 26 9.41 7.30 -16.57
CA LEU A 26 8.08 6.69 -16.75
C LEU A 26 7.78 5.69 -15.61
N LEU A 27 8.74 4.86 -15.23
CA LEU A 27 8.61 3.93 -14.12
C LEU A 27 8.38 4.68 -12.81
N GLY A 28 9.16 5.72 -12.53
CA GLY A 28 8.98 6.55 -11.34
C GLY A 28 7.59 7.17 -11.28
N SER A 29 7.10 7.75 -12.38
CA SER A 29 5.76 8.35 -12.42
C SER A 29 4.63 7.32 -12.27
N SER A 30 4.81 6.11 -12.78
CA SER A 30 3.85 5.02 -12.61
C SER A 30 3.76 4.55 -11.16
N ILE A 31 4.90 4.38 -10.51
CA ILE A 31 4.97 4.04 -9.08
C ILE A 31 4.29 5.13 -8.25
N ASP A 32 4.60 6.40 -8.51
CA ASP A 32 3.98 7.53 -7.82
C ASP A 32 2.47 7.54 -7.96
N SER A 33 1.96 7.32 -9.16
CA SER A 33 0.52 7.25 -9.43
C SER A 33 -0.15 6.15 -8.62
N ASN A 34 0.39 4.93 -8.63
CA ASN A 34 -0.18 3.79 -7.91
C ASN A 34 -0.17 3.99 -6.40
N ILE A 35 0.83 4.67 -5.89
CA ILE A 35 0.90 5.02 -4.48
C ILE A 35 -0.13 6.09 -4.13
N GLN A 36 -0.30 7.13 -4.95
CA GLN A 36 -1.36 8.13 -4.76
C GLN A 36 -2.75 7.48 -4.81
N ASP A 37 -2.94 6.50 -5.66
CA ASP A 37 -4.18 5.73 -5.73
C ASP A 37 -4.41 4.91 -4.45
N ALA A 38 -3.38 4.26 -3.91
CA ALA A 38 -3.47 3.56 -2.63
C ALA A 38 -3.79 4.51 -1.47
N TYR A 39 -3.23 5.73 -1.46
CA TYR A 39 -3.61 6.75 -0.48
C TYR A 39 -5.04 7.23 -0.65
N SER A 40 -5.54 7.30 -1.87
CA SER A 40 -6.95 7.59 -2.11
C SER A 40 -7.84 6.50 -1.54
N PHE A 41 -7.43 5.24 -1.65
CA PHE A 41 -8.12 4.13 -1.00
C PHE A 41 -8.13 4.27 0.54
N VAL A 42 -6.99 4.63 1.14
CA VAL A 42 -6.90 4.91 2.58
C VAL A 42 -7.88 6.02 2.98
N ARG A 43 -7.90 7.14 2.26
CA ARG A 43 -8.82 8.26 2.54
C ARG A 43 -10.28 7.82 2.45
N ASN A 44 -10.62 7.00 1.47
CA ASN A 44 -11.98 6.46 1.34
C ASN A 44 -12.36 5.58 2.53
N CYS A 45 -11.45 4.75 3.02
CA CYS A 45 -11.67 3.96 4.23
C CYS A 45 -11.84 4.83 5.47
N GLN A 46 -11.03 5.90 5.61
CA GLN A 46 -11.12 6.85 6.73
C GLN A 46 -12.44 7.62 6.77
N ALA A 47 -13.08 7.84 5.63
CA ALA A 47 -14.35 8.56 5.52
C ALA A 47 -15.57 7.60 5.49
N ASN A 48 -15.38 6.30 5.41
CA ASN A 48 -16.47 5.36 5.22
C ASN A 48 -17.17 5.02 6.53
N SER A 49 -18.50 5.20 6.55
CA SER A 49 -19.33 4.97 7.75
C SER A 49 -19.32 3.52 8.24
N PHE A 50 -19.20 2.52 7.37
CA PHE A 50 -19.16 1.11 7.78
C PHE A 50 -17.84 0.79 8.49
N ILE A 51 -16.72 1.30 7.96
CA ILE A 51 -15.41 1.16 8.60
C ILE A 51 -15.39 1.88 9.94
N LEU A 52 -15.84 3.13 9.99
CA LEU A 52 -15.87 3.91 11.23
C LEU A 52 -16.79 3.30 12.29
N ASN A 53 -17.95 2.78 11.87
CA ASN A 53 -18.86 2.08 12.79
C ASN A 53 -18.21 0.82 13.37
N TYR A 54 -17.52 0.02 12.55
CA TYR A 54 -16.76 -1.15 13.03
C TYR A 54 -15.67 -0.76 14.03
N LEU A 55 -14.90 0.28 13.73
CA LEU A 55 -13.82 0.74 14.60
C LEU A 55 -14.34 1.29 15.95
N SER A 56 -15.52 1.91 15.94
CA SER A 56 -16.12 2.56 17.11
C SER A 56 -17.00 1.64 17.95
N SER A 57 -17.60 0.63 17.33
CA SER A 57 -18.52 -0.30 17.99
C SER A 57 -17.76 -1.40 18.73
N GLN A 58 -18.07 -1.59 20.00
CA GLN A 58 -17.44 -2.64 20.80
C GLN A 58 -18.15 -3.98 20.58
N GLY A 59 -17.41 -4.97 20.06
CA GLY A 59 -17.86 -6.37 19.94
C GLY A 59 -19.03 -6.60 18.98
N SER A 60 -19.37 -5.65 18.13
CA SER A 60 -20.48 -5.80 17.16
C SER A 60 -20.09 -6.67 15.99
N GLN A 61 -20.54 -7.91 15.98
CA GLN A 61 -20.34 -8.84 14.87
C GLN A 61 -21.00 -8.34 13.57
N SER A 62 -22.14 -7.69 13.66
CA SER A 62 -22.82 -7.10 12.51
C SER A 62 -21.98 -5.98 11.88
N ALA A 63 -21.44 -5.07 12.69
CA ALA A 63 -20.56 -4.01 12.20
C ALA A 63 -19.29 -4.58 11.55
N ARG A 64 -18.72 -5.62 12.13
CA ARG A 64 -17.55 -6.33 11.57
C ARG A 64 -17.85 -6.94 10.20
N ILE A 65 -18.97 -7.65 10.07
CA ILE A 65 -19.37 -8.29 8.80
C ILE A 65 -19.61 -7.21 7.72
N THR A 66 -20.33 -6.14 8.06
CA THR A 66 -20.62 -5.05 7.12
C THR A 66 -19.35 -4.36 6.66
N ALA A 67 -18.43 -4.03 7.57
CA ALA A 67 -17.14 -3.43 7.24
C ALA A 67 -16.27 -4.36 6.39
N SER A 68 -16.23 -5.64 6.72
CA SER A 68 -15.48 -6.65 5.96
C SER A 68 -16.02 -6.81 4.53
N THR A 69 -17.34 -6.81 4.38
CA THR A 69 -18.01 -6.88 3.07
C THR A 69 -17.69 -5.64 2.25
N TYR A 70 -17.79 -4.45 2.86
CA TYR A 70 -17.41 -3.20 2.21
C TYR A 70 -15.94 -3.21 1.77
N LEU A 71 -15.02 -3.59 2.66
CA LEU A 71 -13.58 -3.61 2.37
C LEU A 71 -13.27 -4.52 1.18
N LYS A 72 -13.82 -5.73 1.17
CA LYS A 72 -13.63 -6.71 0.08
C LYS A 72 -14.27 -6.22 -1.22
N GLY A 73 -15.46 -5.66 -1.16
CA GLY A 73 -16.13 -5.10 -2.32
C GLY A 73 -15.36 -3.92 -2.94
N SER A 74 -14.91 -2.99 -2.10
CA SER A 74 -14.10 -1.85 -2.52
C SER A 74 -12.76 -2.29 -3.11
N TYR A 75 -12.10 -3.28 -2.49
CA TYR A 75 -10.88 -3.85 -3.02
C TYR A 75 -11.08 -4.49 -4.40
N ASN A 76 -12.15 -5.28 -4.57
CA ASN A 76 -12.43 -5.98 -5.83
C ASN A 76 -12.81 -5.03 -6.98
N SER A 77 -13.42 -3.89 -6.66
CA SER A 77 -13.80 -2.86 -7.64
C SER A 77 -12.72 -1.81 -7.89
N TYR A 78 -11.62 -1.86 -7.14
CA TYR A 78 -10.53 -0.92 -7.29
C TYR A 78 -9.64 -1.28 -8.49
N ASP A 79 -9.43 -0.35 -9.41
CA ASP A 79 -8.63 -0.61 -10.63
C ASP A 79 -7.17 -0.91 -10.32
N GLY A 80 -6.62 -0.30 -9.26
CA GLY A 80 -5.27 -0.54 -8.75
C GLY A 80 -5.09 -1.82 -7.94
N ARG A 81 -6.10 -2.69 -7.82
CA ARG A 81 -6.04 -3.92 -7.00
C ARG A 81 -4.90 -4.86 -7.38
N TYR A 82 -4.46 -4.83 -8.63
CA TYR A 82 -3.36 -5.67 -9.10
C TYR A 82 -2.02 -5.35 -8.43
N TYR A 83 -1.88 -4.12 -7.92
CA TYR A 83 -0.69 -3.65 -7.21
C TYR A 83 -0.81 -3.79 -5.70
N ILE A 84 -1.98 -4.11 -5.19
CA ILE A 84 -2.23 -4.29 -3.76
C ILE A 84 -2.32 -5.77 -3.44
N LYS A 85 -1.39 -6.28 -2.65
CA LYS A 85 -1.37 -7.68 -2.19
C LYS A 85 -2.35 -7.91 -1.05
N ARG A 86 -2.48 -6.93 -0.16
CA ARG A 86 -3.42 -6.98 0.96
C ARG A 86 -3.77 -5.60 1.49
N ILE A 87 -4.95 -5.54 2.10
CA ILE A 87 -5.39 -4.44 2.92
C ILE A 87 -5.83 -5.02 4.26
N PHE A 88 -5.36 -4.44 5.35
CA PHE A 88 -5.65 -4.87 6.70
C PHE A 88 -6.07 -3.66 7.54
N ILE A 89 -7.15 -3.78 8.29
CA ILE A 89 -7.66 -2.74 9.18
C ILE A 89 -7.81 -3.35 10.57
N ALA A 90 -7.04 -2.84 11.53
CA ALA A 90 -7.11 -3.22 12.93
C ALA A 90 -8.00 -2.25 13.71
N SER A 91 -8.80 -2.77 14.62
CA SER A 91 -9.59 -2.01 15.60
C SER A 91 -8.99 -2.16 16.99
N TYR A 92 -8.61 -1.04 17.61
CA TYR A 92 -8.10 -1.05 18.98
C TYR A 92 -9.17 -1.41 20.00
N LYS A 93 -10.39 -0.90 19.78
CA LYS A 93 -11.51 -1.13 20.68
C LYS A 93 -11.98 -2.58 20.67
N ASN A 94 -12.00 -3.20 19.51
CA ASN A 94 -12.44 -4.59 19.33
C ASN A 94 -11.30 -5.59 19.57
N ARG A 95 -10.05 -5.15 19.58
CA ARG A 95 -8.85 -6.01 19.53
C ARG A 95 -8.94 -7.06 18.43
N ASP A 96 -9.49 -6.66 17.29
CA ASP A 96 -9.81 -7.50 16.15
C ASP A 96 -9.41 -6.77 14.85
N PHE A 97 -9.54 -7.44 13.74
CA PHE A 97 -9.19 -6.90 12.43
C PHE A 97 -10.10 -7.43 11.32
N ILE A 98 -10.11 -6.72 10.21
CA ILE A 98 -10.66 -7.17 8.94
C ILE A 98 -9.58 -7.06 7.86
N GLN A 99 -9.61 -7.93 6.85
CA GLN A 99 -8.64 -7.90 5.76
C GLN A 99 -9.23 -8.31 4.43
N ALA A 100 -8.65 -7.77 3.35
CA ALA A 100 -8.85 -8.20 1.98
C ALA A 100 -7.48 -8.59 1.38
N LEU A 101 -7.44 -9.69 0.67
CA LEU A 101 -6.24 -10.28 0.09
C LEU A 101 -6.40 -10.42 -1.42
N ALA A 102 -5.35 -10.15 -2.18
CA ALA A 102 -5.23 -10.63 -3.54
C ALA A 102 -5.19 -12.16 -3.53
N SER A 103 -5.83 -12.80 -4.51
CA SER A 103 -6.05 -14.24 -4.51
C SER A 103 -4.78 -15.08 -4.32
N THR A 104 -4.94 -16.17 -3.60
CA THR A 104 -4.27 -17.49 -3.63
C THR A 104 -2.89 -17.67 -3.03
N ASN A 105 -1.98 -16.70 -3.00
CA ASN A 105 -0.60 -16.95 -2.52
C ASN A 105 -0.17 -16.11 -1.29
N ASN A 106 -1.02 -15.21 -0.82
CA ASN A 106 -0.71 -14.41 0.36
C ASN A 106 -1.28 -15.08 1.60
N GLN A 107 -0.41 -15.47 2.51
CA GLN A 107 -0.82 -15.94 3.84
C GLN A 107 -1.57 -14.82 4.56
N PRO A 108 -2.76 -15.07 5.12
CA PRO A 108 -3.46 -14.08 5.93
C PRO A 108 -2.67 -13.79 7.21
N PHE A 109 -2.73 -12.57 7.71
CA PHE A 109 -2.32 -12.27 9.08
C PHE A 109 -3.34 -12.85 10.05
N HIS A 110 -2.87 -13.27 11.22
CA HIS A 110 -3.70 -13.89 12.24
C HIS A 110 -4.03 -12.93 13.37
N SER A 111 -3.25 -11.84 13.51
CA SER A 111 -3.46 -10.82 14.54
C SER A 111 -2.98 -9.44 14.07
N ALA A 112 -3.38 -8.40 14.79
CA ALA A 112 -2.84 -7.06 14.58
C ALA A 112 -1.36 -6.96 15.02
N ASP A 113 -0.94 -7.82 15.93
CA ASP A 113 0.44 -7.86 16.43
C ASP A 113 1.39 -8.36 15.34
N ASP A 114 0.95 -9.24 14.44
CA ASP A 114 1.74 -9.67 13.29
C ASP A 114 2.26 -8.48 12.43
N ILE A 115 1.50 -7.37 12.42
CA ILE A 115 1.90 -6.15 11.70
C ILE A 115 2.68 -5.21 12.62
N ARG A 116 2.28 -5.07 13.88
CA ARG A 116 2.94 -4.19 14.86
C ARG A 116 4.38 -4.63 15.14
N ASP A 117 4.63 -5.92 15.10
CA ASP A 117 5.96 -6.51 15.33
C ASP A 117 6.90 -6.37 14.12
N LEU A 118 6.40 -5.87 12.99
CA LEU A 118 7.25 -5.57 11.84
C LEU A 118 8.23 -4.43 12.20
N TYR A 119 9.52 -4.65 11.94
CA TYR A 119 10.60 -3.75 12.36
C TYR A 119 10.45 -2.29 11.88
N PHE A 120 9.68 -2.09 10.83
CA PHE A 120 9.44 -0.77 10.23
C PHE A 120 8.14 -0.11 10.71
N PHE A 121 7.31 -0.81 11.51
CA PHE A 121 5.96 -0.35 11.85
C PHE A 121 5.97 1.07 12.45
N ASP A 122 6.77 1.31 13.46
CA ASP A 122 6.80 2.61 14.17
C ASP A 122 7.22 3.76 13.26
N SER A 123 8.21 3.54 12.39
CA SER A 123 8.68 4.55 11.44
C SER A 123 7.58 4.95 10.45
N TYR A 124 6.89 3.97 9.87
CA TYR A 124 5.83 4.22 8.91
C TYR A 124 4.55 4.76 9.55
N TYR A 125 4.26 4.30 10.76
CA TYR A 125 3.09 4.73 11.50
C TYR A 125 3.18 6.20 11.92
N SER A 126 4.34 6.64 12.36
CA SER A 126 4.60 8.00 12.83
C SER A 126 4.90 8.98 11.71
N SER A 127 5.11 8.52 10.48
CA SER A 127 5.44 9.39 9.36
C SER A 127 4.21 10.14 8.87
N PRO A 128 4.15 11.48 9.02
CA PRO A 128 3.00 12.27 8.54
C PRO A 128 2.99 12.40 7.02
N SER A 129 4.13 12.22 6.38
CA SER A 129 4.30 12.29 4.94
C SER A 129 4.88 10.99 4.43
N TYR A 130 4.46 10.67 3.22
CA TYR A 130 4.95 9.58 2.42
C TYR A 130 6.44 9.73 2.15
N SER A 131 7.20 8.78 2.54
CA SER A 131 8.62 8.74 2.25
C SER A 131 8.97 7.42 1.55
N TYR A 132 9.44 7.53 0.32
CA TYR A 132 10.09 6.42 -0.39
C TYR A 132 11.51 6.14 0.13
N SER A 133 11.97 6.89 1.12
CA SER A 133 13.36 6.90 1.52
C SER A 133 13.87 5.57 2.07
N GLU A 134 12.98 4.72 2.55
CA GLU A 134 13.34 3.41 3.09
C GLU A 134 13.21 2.26 2.06
N GLY A 135 12.68 2.57 0.87
CA GLY A 135 12.69 1.66 -0.27
C GLY A 135 11.74 0.47 -0.17
N ILE A 136 11.99 -0.48 -1.05
CA ILE A 136 11.24 -1.73 -1.16
C ILE A 136 11.73 -2.69 -0.08
N LEU A 137 10.79 -3.22 0.71
CA LEU A 137 11.07 -4.21 1.72
C LEU A 137 11.05 -5.62 1.12
N THR A 138 11.85 -6.52 1.69
CA THR A 138 11.89 -7.91 1.27
C THR A 138 11.48 -8.80 2.43
N THR A 139 10.53 -9.70 2.21
CA THR A 139 10.15 -10.72 3.20
C THR A 139 11.22 -11.80 3.31
N ASP A 140 11.18 -12.61 4.37
CA ASP A 140 12.05 -13.77 4.55
C ASP A 140 11.97 -14.77 3.39
N GLY A 141 10.83 -14.81 2.68
CA GLY A 141 10.64 -15.59 1.46
C GLY A 141 11.11 -14.92 0.17
N GLY A 142 11.80 -13.77 0.24
CA GLY A 142 12.33 -13.04 -0.92
C GLY A 142 11.28 -12.22 -1.70
N SER A 143 10.02 -12.18 -1.25
CA SER A 143 9.00 -11.34 -1.88
C SER A 143 9.23 -9.88 -1.53
N GLN A 144 9.24 -9.04 -2.56
CA GLN A 144 9.34 -7.59 -2.41
C GLN A 144 7.96 -6.96 -2.23
N TYR A 145 7.88 -5.90 -1.42
CA TYR A 145 6.64 -5.15 -1.20
C TYR A 145 6.91 -3.74 -0.68
N LEU A 146 5.92 -2.88 -0.85
CA LEU A 146 5.93 -1.51 -0.36
C LEU A 146 4.78 -1.35 0.64
N PRO A 147 5.06 -1.12 1.94
CA PRO A 147 4.02 -0.96 2.94
C PRO A 147 3.50 0.47 3.01
N ILE A 148 2.21 0.61 3.27
CA ILE A 148 1.57 1.85 3.71
C ILE A 148 0.89 1.58 5.04
N ILE A 149 1.21 2.35 6.08
CA ILE A 149 0.58 2.26 7.39
C ILE A 149 0.05 3.63 7.76
N ARG A 150 -1.20 3.71 8.17
CA ARG A 150 -1.82 4.97 8.61
C ARG A 150 -2.76 4.75 9.78
N PRO A 151 -2.71 5.61 10.79
CA PRO A 151 -3.70 5.61 11.86
C PRO A 151 -5.08 6.00 11.32
N LEU A 152 -6.12 5.44 11.92
CA LEU A 152 -7.51 5.74 11.64
C LEU A 152 -8.13 6.44 12.86
N TYR A 153 -8.68 7.63 12.63
CA TYR A 153 -9.19 8.50 13.69
C TYR A 153 -10.70 8.62 13.67
N SER A 154 -11.25 8.87 14.84
CA SER A 154 -12.65 9.28 14.98
C SER A 154 -12.90 10.62 14.28
N GLN A 155 -14.04 10.73 13.60
CA GLN A 155 -14.46 12.00 13.00
C GLN A 155 -14.92 13.05 14.04
N TYR A 156 -15.17 12.61 15.27
CA TYR A 156 -15.80 13.46 16.29
C TYR A 156 -14.82 14.05 17.31
N ASN A 157 -13.77 13.32 17.67
CA ASN A 157 -12.92 13.71 18.80
C ASN A 157 -11.41 13.46 18.56
N SER A 158 -11.01 13.16 17.35
CA SER A 158 -9.62 12.85 16.97
C SER A 158 -9.00 11.66 17.73
N ASP A 159 -9.81 10.84 18.42
CA ASP A 159 -9.31 9.62 19.03
C ASP A 159 -8.86 8.63 17.97
N GLU A 160 -7.75 7.99 18.22
CA GLU A 160 -7.23 6.94 17.36
C GLU A 160 -8.01 5.64 17.58
N LEU A 161 -8.68 5.17 16.54
CA LEU A 161 -9.57 4.01 16.59
C LEU A 161 -8.89 2.71 16.17
N GLY A 162 -7.82 2.81 15.41
CA GLY A 162 -7.11 1.69 14.85
C GLY A 162 -6.11 2.14 13.78
N PHE A 163 -5.70 1.21 12.94
CA PHE A 163 -4.83 1.54 11.80
C PHE A 163 -5.21 0.75 10.55
N ILE A 164 -4.82 1.27 9.40
CA ILE A 164 -4.84 0.58 8.13
C ILE A 164 -3.42 0.26 7.68
N TYR A 165 -3.22 -0.96 7.20
CA TYR A 165 -1.99 -1.44 6.56
C TYR A 165 -2.31 -1.89 5.15
N ILE A 166 -1.57 -1.36 4.18
CA ILE A 166 -1.64 -1.78 2.78
C ILE A 166 -0.27 -2.30 2.36
N GLU A 167 -0.25 -3.47 1.76
CA GLU A 167 0.94 -4.09 1.20
C GLU A 167 0.85 -4.03 -0.32
N MET A 168 1.71 -3.20 -0.92
CA MET A 168 1.76 -3.03 -2.36
C MET A 168 2.83 -3.90 -2.99
N SER A 169 2.55 -4.41 -4.17
CA SER A 169 3.57 -5.06 -4.99
C SER A 169 4.45 -3.98 -5.65
N PRO A 170 5.78 -4.12 -5.61
CA PRO A 170 6.66 -3.24 -6.37
C PRO A 170 6.67 -3.55 -7.87
N ASN A 171 6.14 -4.71 -8.27
CA ASN A 171 6.02 -5.09 -9.69
C ASN A 171 4.89 -4.30 -10.35
N VAL A 172 5.14 -3.03 -10.55
CA VAL A 172 4.24 -2.05 -11.15
C VAL A 172 4.63 -1.82 -12.62
N VAL A 173 5.16 -2.85 -13.27
CA VAL A 173 5.54 -2.82 -14.67
C VAL A 173 4.87 -3.96 -15.41
#